data_5001ac63b9e2dc40d05850f8569140ec
#
_entry.id   5001ac63b9e2dc40d05850f8569140ec
#
_cell.length_a   1.000
_cell.length_b   1.000
_cell.length_c   1.000
_cell.angle_alpha   90.00
_cell.angle_beta   90.00
_cell.angle_gamma   90.00
#
_symmetry.space_group_name_H-M   'P 1'
#
loop_
_entity.id
_entity.type
_entity.pdbx_description
1 polymer ?
#
loop_
_entity_poly.entity_id
_entity_poly.type
_entity_poly.pdbx_seq_one_letter_code
_entity_poly.pdbx_strand_id
1 'polypeptide(L)'
;MAHLSCDQHLIAAFRNGQDVHSMTAAKIFGISIEEVTADQRRIAKTANFGIMYGISAFGLSQRLHIGRAEAKKIIEDYFANFPAISSYIEDTLTAARETGYVETIFGRRRYLPDINSRNGTVRSLAERTAINAPIQGTSADIIKLAMINVDRRIAAEGLQSRMILQIHDELLFDSIPSEV
;
A
#
# COMPACT_ATOMS: atom_id res chain seq x y z
N MET A 1 -3.11 -1.45 2.89
CA MET A 1 -2.41 -1.43 4.21
C MET A 1 -3.41 -1.33 5.37
N ALA A 2 -4.21 -0.28 5.52
CA ALA A 2 -5.13 -0.12 6.67
C ALA A 2 -5.99 -1.37 6.96
N HIS A 3 -6.59 -1.98 5.94
CA HIS A 3 -7.39 -3.20 6.08
C HIS A 3 -6.55 -4.41 6.49
N LEU A 4 -5.39 -4.62 5.86
CA LEU A 4 -4.53 -5.79 6.13
C LEU A 4 -3.87 -5.75 7.51
N SER A 5 -3.47 -4.56 7.97
CA SER A 5 -2.90 -4.38 9.32
C SER A 5 -3.96 -4.20 10.40
N CYS A 6 -5.23 -4.03 10.03
CA CYS A 6 -6.32 -3.67 10.95
C CYS A 6 -6.03 -2.40 11.77
N ASP A 7 -5.20 -1.48 11.26
CA ASP A 7 -4.86 -0.24 11.95
C ASP A 7 -6.07 0.68 12.08
N GLN A 8 -6.52 0.90 13.32
CA GLN A 8 -7.75 1.64 13.60
C GLN A 8 -7.66 3.12 13.25
N HIS A 9 -6.47 3.72 13.35
CA HIS A 9 -6.27 5.13 13.01
C HIS A 9 -6.39 5.34 11.49
N LEU A 10 -5.75 4.48 10.69
CA LEU A 10 -5.87 4.53 9.24
C LEU A 10 -7.30 4.21 8.77
N ILE A 11 -7.93 3.19 9.37
CA ILE A 11 -9.33 2.84 9.04
C ILE A 11 -10.26 4.02 9.34
N ALA A 12 -10.13 4.66 10.51
CA ALA A 12 -10.94 5.82 10.89
C ALA A 12 -10.69 7.00 9.94
N ALA A 13 -9.42 7.27 9.59
CA ALA A 13 -9.09 8.35 8.65
C ALA A 13 -9.76 8.15 7.28
N PHE A 14 -9.71 6.95 6.73
CA PHE A 14 -10.38 6.63 5.46
C PHE A 14 -11.91 6.74 5.56
N ARG A 15 -12.52 6.25 6.65
CA ARG A 15 -13.97 6.34 6.86
C ARG A 15 -14.48 7.77 6.98
N ASN A 16 -13.66 8.64 7.56
CA ASN A 16 -13.99 10.05 7.76
C ASN A 16 -13.58 10.95 6.59
N GLY A 17 -13.07 10.39 5.49
CA GLY A 17 -12.58 11.16 4.34
C GLY A 17 -11.39 12.06 4.65
N GLN A 18 -10.62 11.76 5.70
CA GLN A 18 -9.46 12.55 6.11
C GLN A 18 -8.27 12.29 5.18
N ASP A 19 -7.45 13.32 4.99
CA ASP A 19 -6.18 13.17 4.29
C ASP A 19 -5.18 12.36 5.13
N VAL A 20 -5.01 11.08 4.77
CA VAL A 20 -4.12 10.15 5.45
C VAL A 20 -2.68 10.65 5.52
N HIS A 21 -2.21 11.39 4.52
CA HIS A 21 -0.84 11.92 4.53
C HIS A 21 -0.68 13.08 5.52
N SER A 22 -1.68 13.96 5.63
CA SER A 22 -1.68 15.01 6.64
C SER A 22 -1.83 14.42 8.05
N MET A 23 -2.71 13.44 8.25
CA MET A 23 -2.84 12.73 9.53
C MET A 23 -1.53 12.04 9.93
N THR A 24 -0.85 11.38 9.00
CA THR A 24 0.46 10.77 9.27
C THR A 24 1.52 11.82 9.61
N ALA A 25 1.55 12.95 8.91
CA ALA A 25 2.45 14.06 9.20
C ALA A 25 2.22 14.60 10.62
N ALA A 26 0.97 14.89 10.98
CA ALA A 26 0.62 15.35 12.31
C ALA A 26 1.15 14.43 13.42
N LYS A 27 1.00 13.11 13.23
CA LYS A 27 1.51 12.09 14.17
C LYS A 27 3.04 12.03 14.23
N ILE A 28 3.73 12.02 13.08
CA ILE A 28 5.20 11.94 13.01
C ILE A 28 5.85 13.18 13.61
N PHE A 29 5.29 14.38 13.33
CA PHE A 29 5.86 15.64 13.78
C PHE A 29 5.31 16.13 15.13
N GLY A 30 4.28 15.45 15.69
CA GLY A 30 3.68 15.80 16.98
C GLY A 30 2.95 17.15 16.96
N ILE A 31 2.29 17.48 15.86
CA ILE A 31 1.54 18.74 15.63
C ILE A 31 0.08 18.44 15.30
N SER A 32 -0.77 19.47 15.32
CA SER A 32 -2.16 19.32 14.86
C SER A 32 -2.23 19.19 13.34
N ILE A 33 -3.33 18.62 12.80
CA ILE A 33 -3.50 18.42 11.35
C ILE A 33 -3.52 19.77 10.61
N GLU A 34 -4.06 20.80 11.24
CA GLU A 34 -4.18 22.16 10.72
C GLU A 34 -2.82 22.86 10.58
N GLU A 35 -1.85 22.47 11.39
CA GLU A 35 -0.48 23.00 11.36
C GLU A 35 0.44 22.28 10.36
N VAL A 36 -0.05 21.20 9.73
CA VAL A 36 0.77 20.41 8.78
C VAL A 36 1.08 21.25 7.54
N THR A 37 2.36 21.51 7.33
CA THR A 37 2.83 22.17 6.11
C THR A 37 2.80 21.23 4.90
N ALA A 38 2.80 21.81 3.70
CA ALA A 38 2.87 21.05 2.44
C ALA A 38 4.12 20.16 2.37
N ASP A 39 5.24 20.60 2.93
CA ASP A 39 6.49 19.85 2.96
C ASP A 39 6.43 18.66 3.92
N GLN A 40 5.89 18.86 5.13
CA GLN A 40 5.66 17.76 6.09
C GLN A 40 4.68 16.73 5.54
N ARG A 41 3.60 17.16 4.86
CA ARG A 41 2.68 16.26 4.16
C ARG A 41 3.39 15.47 3.06
N ARG A 42 4.29 16.10 2.28
CA ARG A 42 5.11 15.43 1.25
C ARG A 42 6.04 14.38 1.86
N ILE A 43 6.69 14.70 2.98
CA ILE A 43 7.53 13.77 3.73
C ILE A 43 6.71 12.56 4.21
N ALA A 44 5.58 12.80 4.85
CA ALA A 44 4.69 11.75 5.32
C ALA A 44 4.13 10.89 4.15
N LYS A 45 3.78 11.49 3.02
CA LYS A 45 3.38 10.76 1.81
C LYS A 45 4.50 9.82 1.34
N THR A 46 5.74 10.31 1.30
CA THR A 46 6.91 9.52 0.91
C THR A 46 7.18 8.40 1.91
N ALA A 47 7.03 8.65 3.22
CA ALA A 47 7.15 7.63 4.25
C ALA A 47 6.04 6.57 4.14
N ASN A 48 4.77 6.97 4.02
CA ASN A 48 3.64 6.06 3.84
C ASN A 48 3.85 5.08 2.68
N PHE A 49 4.18 5.60 1.49
CA PHE A 49 4.47 4.75 0.34
C PHE A 49 5.75 3.95 0.53
N GLY A 50 6.81 4.60 1.02
CA GLY A 50 8.09 3.96 1.22
C GLY A 50 8.01 2.74 2.16
N ILE A 51 7.31 2.87 3.28
CA ILE A 51 7.14 1.80 4.27
C ILE A 51 6.32 0.65 3.68
N MET A 52 5.25 0.95 2.93
CA MET A 52 4.50 -0.09 2.20
C MET A 52 5.38 -0.85 1.20
N TYR A 53 6.47 -0.24 0.73
CA TYR A 53 7.44 -0.86 -0.20
C TYR A 53 8.71 -1.33 0.50
N GLY A 54 8.71 -1.41 1.83
CA GLY A 54 9.86 -1.89 2.62
C GLY A 54 11.11 -1.01 2.47
N ILE A 55 10.94 0.32 2.44
CA ILE A 55 12.04 1.26 2.29
C ILE A 55 12.98 1.21 3.49
N SER A 56 14.29 1.24 3.25
CA SER A 56 15.29 1.41 4.29
C SER A 56 15.50 2.88 4.65
N ALA A 57 16.10 3.16 5.81
CA ALA A 57 16.50 4.52 6.20
C ALA A 57 17.40 5.18 5.15
N PHE A 58 18.29 4.41 4.50
CA PHE A 58 19.11 4.90 3.39
C PHE A 58 18.23 5.27 2.17
N GLY A 59 17.30 4.40 1.78
CA GLY A 59 16.40 4.68 0.65
C GLY A 59 15.52 5.90 0.90
N LEU A 60 15.03 6.07 2.14
CA LEU A 60 14.22 7.22 2.50
C LEU A 60 15.05 8.52 2.51
N SER A 61 16.28 8.48 3.05
CA SER A 61 17.19 9.63 3.05
C SER A 61 17.49 10.13 1.65
N GLN A 62 17.70 9.22 0.70
CA GLN A 62 17.91 9.58 -0.72
C GLN A 62 16.69 10.23 -1.36
N ARG A 63 15.51 9.71 -1.08
CA ARG A 63 14.24 10.24 -1.66
C ARG A 63 13.84 11.61 -1.10
N LEU A 64 14.12 11.84 0.16
CA LEU A 64 13.78 13.09 0.84
C LEU A 64 14.91 14.13 0.83
N HIS A 65 16.12 13.74 0.41
CA HIS A 65 17.33 14.56 0.49
C HIS A 65 17.65 15.04 1.92
N ILE A 66 17.46 14.14 2.91
CA ILE A 66 17.71 14.39 4.34
C ILE A 66 18.83 13.49 4.88
N GLY A 67 19.29 13.76 6.08
CA GLY A 67 20.28 12.93 6.77
C GLY A 67 19.75 11.51 7.05
N ARG A 68 20.64 10.50 7.02
CA ARG A 68 20.25 9.11 7.30
C ARG A 68 19.69 8.92 8.72
N ALA A 69 20.21 9.66 9.69
CA ALA A 69 19.72 9.63 11.08
C ALA A 69 18.28 10.17 11.17
N GLU A 70 17.99 11.25 10.46
CA GLU A 70 16.64 11.84 10.37
C GLU A 70 15.67 10.89 9.67
N ALA A 71 16.07 10.30 8.55
CA ALA A 71 15.26 9.30 7.85
C ALA A 71 14.96 8.08 8.75
N LYS A 72 15.93 7.63 9.54
CA LYS A 72 15.75 6.56 10.52
C LYS A 72 14.71 6.95 11.57
N LYS A 73 14.84 8.16 12.13
CA LYS A 73 13.89 8.69 13.11
C LYS A 73 12.47 8.76 12.56
N ILE A 74 12.27 9.23 11.32
CA ILE A 74 10.96 9.26 10.67
C ILE A 74 10.34 7.86 10.60
N ILE A 75 11.11 6.83 10.26
CA ILE A 75 10.64 5.44 10.21
C ILE A 75 10.29 4.93 11.61
N GLU A 76 11.11 5.21 12.61
CA GLU A 76 10.87 4.84 14.01
C GLU A 76 9.61 5.50 14.56
N ASP A 77 9.47 6.81 14.35
CA ASP A 77 8.28 7.58 14.74
C ASP A 77 7.01 7.09 14.03
N TYR A 78 7.15 6.70 12.75
CA TYR A 78 6.04 6.10 12.01
C TYR A 78 5.56 4.80 12.68
N PHE A 79 6.45 3.85 12.94
CA PHE A 79 6.07 2.58 13.56
C PHE A 79 5.61 2.73 15.01
N ALA A 80 6.13 3.70 15.75
CA ALA A 80 5.64 4.03 17.10
C ALA A 80 4.18 4.53 17.06
N ASN A 81 3.80 5.30 16.02
CA ASN A 81 2.44 5.81 15.84
C ASN A 81 1.48 4.82 15.17
N PHE A 82 2.01 3.82 14.44
CA PHE A 82 1.24 2.79 13.73
C PHE A 82 1.75 1.38 14.06
N PRO A 83 1.63 0.94 15.33
CA PRO A 83 2.18 -0.35 15.77
C PRO A 83 1.52 -1.55 15.06
N ALA A 84 0.25 -1.44 14.68
CA ALA A 84 -0.43 -2.48 13.94
C ALA A 84 0.17 -2.73 12.54
N ILE A 85 0.76 -1.70 11.93
CA ILE A 85 1.49 -1.85 10.65
C ILE A 85 2.81 -2.59 10.88
N SER A 86 3.53 -2.28 11.98
CA SER A 86 4.76 -2.99 12.34
C SER A 86 4.48 -4.48 12.54
N SER A 87 3.49 -4.81 13.38
CA SER A 87 3.09 -6.20 13.62
C SER A 87 2.71 -6.92 12.34
N TYR A 88 1.89 -6.30 11.48
CA TYR A 88 1.52 -6.89 10.19
C TYR A 88 2.75 -7.22 9.31
N ILE A 89 3.74 -6.33 9.25
CA ILE A 89 4.96 -6.55 8.48
C ILE A 89 5.76 -7.71 9.08
N GLU A 90 5.95 -7.74 10.40
CA GLU A 90 6.68 -8.79 11.10
C GLU A 90 6.02 -10.16 10.92
N ASP A 91 4.70 -10.24 11.11
CA ASP A 91 3.90 -11.46 10.92
C ASP A 91 3.98 -11.95 9.47
N THR A 92 3.86 -11.02 8.49
CA THR A 92 3.97 -11.34 7.07
C THR A 92 5.35 -11.93 6.72
N LEU A 93 6.43 -11.34 7.25
CA LEU A 93 7.78 -11.83 7.01
C LEU A 93 8.04 -13.17 7.70
N THR A 94 7.51 -13.37 8.90
CA THR A 94 7.63 -14.62 9.64
C THR A 94 6.92 -15.75 8.88
N ALA A 95 5.65 -15.54 8.52
CA ALA A 95 4.88 -16.49 7.73
C ALA A 95 5.54 -16.79 6.37
N ALA A 96 6.07 -15.75 5.69
CA ALA A 96 6.76 -15.93 4.42
C ALA A 96 8.03 -16.79 4.53
N ARG A 97 8.78 -16.66 5.64
CA ARG A 97 9.98 -17.50 5.88
C ARG A 97 9.64 -18.96 6.14
N GLU A 98 8.49 -19.19 6.79
CA GLU A 98 8.02 -20.56 7.09
C GLU A 98 7.42 -21.25 5.86
N THR A 99 6.56 -20.52 5.11
CA THR A 99 5.78 -21.10 4.00
C THR A 99 6.45 -21.00 2.63
N GLY A 100 7.37 -20.03 2.46
CA GLY A 100 8.00 -19.73 1.17
C GLY A 100 7.15 -18.90 0.22
N TYR A 101 5.99 -18.37 0.67
CA TYR A 101 5.12 -17.51 -0.13
C TYR A 101 4.34 -16.52 0.73
N VAL A 102 3.71 -15.56 0.07
CA VAL A 102 2.67 -14.68 0.63
C VAL A 102 1.42 -14.72 -0.24
N GLU A 103 0.28 -14.32 0.29
CA GLU A 103 -1.01 -14.38 -0.39
C GLU A 103 -1.71 -13.03 -0.42
N THR A 104 -2.51 -12.80 -1.48
CA THR A 104 -3.52 -11.74 -1.50
C THR A 104 -4.71 -12.11 -0.60
N ILE A 105 -5.60 -11.15 -0.32
CA ILE A 105 -6.85 -11.46 0.42
C ILE A 105 -7.76 -12.46 -0.32
N PHE A 106 -7.53 -12.69 -1.61
CA PHE A 106 -8.26 -13.66 -2.44
C PHE A 106 -7.50 -14.99 -2.61
N GLY A 107 -6.41 -15.21 -1.85
CA GLY A 107 -5.64 -16.46 -1.83
C GLY A 107 -4.69 -16.67 -3.00
N ARG A 108 -4.44 -15.63 -3.81
CA ARG A 108 -3.44 -15.74 -4.88
C ARG A 108 -2.03 -15.64 -4.32
N ARG A 109 -1.20 -16.65 -4.60
CA ARG A 109 0.15 -16.82 -4.03
C ARG A 109 1.23 -16.12 -4.82
N ARG A 110 2.18 -15.53 -4.09
CA ARG A 110 3.47 -15.09 -4.60
C ARG A 110 4.57 -15.88 -3.90
N TYR A 111 5.22 -16.79 -4.62
CA TYR A 111 6.34 -17.58 -4.10
C TYR A 111 7.60 -16.72 -3.97
N LEU A 112 8.38 -16.97 -2.92
CA LEU A 112 9.54 -16.20 -2.49
C LEU A 112 10.73 -17.16 -2.22
N PRO A 113 11.32 -17.76 -3.27
CA PRO A 113 12.39 -18.76 -3.10
C PRO A 113 13.60 -18.23 -2.36
N ASP A 114 13.81 -16.90 -2.42
CA ASP A 114 14.97 -16.24 -1.83
C ASP A 114 14.73 -15.66 -0.42
N ILE A 115 13.56 -15.90 0.18
CA ILE A 115 13.18 -15.27 1.47
C ILE A 115 14.14 -15.66 2.61
N ASN A 116 14.74 -16.86 2.54
CA ASN A 116 15.71 -17.39 3.48
C ASN A 116 17.15 -17.37 2.95
N SER A 117 17.43 -16.59 1.89
CA SER A 117 18.77 -16.51 1.30
C SER A 117 19.81 -16.04 2.33
N ARG A 118 20.99 -16.67 2.32
CA ARG A 118 22.17 -16.25 3.11
C ARG A 118 22.73 -14.94 2.61
N ASN A 119 22.55 -14.59 1.35
CA ASN A 119 22.93 -13.31 0.78
C ASN A 119 21.95 -12.23 1.24
N GLY A 120 22.42 -11.28 2.06
CA GLY A 120 21.61 -10.22 2.65
C GLY A 120 20.93 -9.32 1.61
N THR A 121 21.57 -9.05 0.47
CA THR A 121 20.97 -8.23 -0.60
C THR A 121 19.79 -8.96 -1.27
N VAL A 122 19.97 -10.23 -1.59
CA VAL A 122 18.94 -11.08 -2.19
C VAL A 122 17.77 -11.28 -1.23
N ARG A 123 18.07 -11.59 0.03
CA ARG A 123 17.04 -11.71 1.08
C ARG A 123 16.26 -10.41 1.28
N SER A 124 16.92 -9.27 1.35
CA SER A 124 16.25 -7.97 1.51
C SER A 124 15.31 -7.63 0.34
N LEU A 125 15.64 -8.06 -0.88
CA LEU A 125 14.74 -7.93 -2.03
C LEU A 125 13.50 -8.83 -1.87
N ALA A 126 13.68 -10.07 -1.43
CA ALA A 126 12.58 -11.00 -1.17
C ALA A 126 11.69 -10.50 -0.03
N GLU A 127 12.25 -9.96 1.06
CA GLU A 127 11.50 -9.37 2.17
C GLU A 127 10.64 -8.16 1.70
N ARG A 128 11.19 -7.28 0.89
CA ARG A 128 10.42 -6.18 0.28
C ARG A 128 9.29 -6.71 -0.62
N THR A 129 9.56 -7.76 -1.37
CA THR A 129 8.53 -8.41 -2.21
C THR A 129 7.44 -9.04 -1.34
N ALA A 130 7.79 -9.65 -0.20
CA ALA A 130 6.85 -10.22 0.75
C ALA A 130 5.88 -9.18 1.32
N ILE A 131 6.37 -8.01 1.69
CA ILE A 131 5.55 -6.90 2.22
C ILE A 131 4.61 -6.35 1.14
N ASN A 132 5.10 -6.23 -0.06
CA ASN A 132 4.45 -5.55 -1.17
C ASN A 132 3.39 -6.40 -1.89
N ALA A 133 3.70 -7.69 -2.11
CA ALA A 133 2.89 -8.54 -2.96
C ALA A 133 1.44 -8.74 -2.44
N PRO A 134 1.17 -8.88 -1.14
CA PRO A 134 -0.21 -8.94 -0.64
C PRO A 134 -1.00 -7.68 -0.96
N ILE A 135 -0.39 -6.50 -0.84
CA ILE A 135 -1.04 -5.20 -1.05
C ILE A 135 -1.32 -4.97 -2.54
N GLN A 136 -0.27 -5.01 -3.36
CA GLN A 136 -0.39 -4.78 -4.81
C GLN A 136 -1.18 -5.88 -5.50
N GLY A 137 -0.96 -7.13 -5.08
CA GLY A 137 -1.69 -8.27 -5.61
C GLY A 137 -3.19 -8.19 -5.30
N THR A 138 -3.57 -7.80 -4.09
CA THR A 138 -4.97 -7.58 -3.71
C THR A 138 -5.61 -6.47 -4.54
N SER A 139 -4.91 -5.34 -4.75
CA SER A 139 -5.39 -4.27 -5.63
C SER A 139 -5.64 -4.77 -7.05
N ALA A 140 -4.72 -5.56 -7.60
CA ALA A 140 -4.88 -6.16 -8.92
C ALA A 140 -6.04 -7.18 -8.99
N ASP A 141 -6.29 -7.91 -7.91
CA ASP A 141 -7.42 -8.84 -7.84
C ASP A 141 -8.75 -8.10 -7.78
N ILE A 142 -8.83 -7.00 -7.01
CA ILE A 142 -10.03 -6.15 -6.92
C ILE A 142 -10.41 -5.60 -8.29
N ILE A 143 -9.45 -5.02 -9.03
CA ILE A 143 -9.77 -4.44 -10.34
C ILE A 143 -10.22 -5.51 -11.34
N LYS A 144 -9.62 -6.70 -11.31
CA LYS A 144 -10.04 -7.83 -12.17
C LYS A 144 -11.45 -8.30 -11.85
N LEU A 145 -11.79 -8.42 -10.55
CA LEU A 145 -13.14 -8.77 -10.13
C LEU A 145 -14.15 -7.68 -10.51
N ALA A 146 -13.77 -6.41 -10.37
CA ALA A 146 -14.58 -5.28 -10.82
C ALA A 146 -14.85 -5.37 -12.34
N MET A 147 -13.81 -5.60 -13.16
CA MET A 147 -13.94 -5.77 -14.60
C MET A 147 -14.94 -6.89 -14.96
N ILE A 148 -14.80 -8.05 -14.35
CA ILE A 148 -15.68 -9.20 -14.60
C ILE A 148 -17.14 -8.87 -14.21
N ASN A 149 -17.33 -8.22 -13.06
CA ASN A 149 -18.66 -7.87 -12.56
C ASN A 149 -19.34 -6.80 -13.43
N VAL A 150 -18.58 -5.78 -13.84
CA VAL A 150 -19.07 -4.72 -14.73
C VAL A 150 -19.44 -5.29 -16.11
N ASP A 151 -18.57 -6.11 -16.70
CA ASP A 151 -18.83 -6.75 -17.99
C ASP A 151 -20.13 -7.60 -17.95
N ARG A 152 -20.28 -8.42 -16.90
CA ARG A 152 -21.50 -9.20 -16.69
C ARG A 152 -22.73 -8.32 -16.54
N ARG A 153 -22.61 -7.18 -15.86
CA ARG A 153 -23.73 -6.25 -15.64
C ARG A 153 -24.12 -5.54 -16.94
N ILE A 154 -23.16 -5.07 -17.74
CA ILE A 154 -23.39 -4.51 -19.06
C ILE A 154 -24.17 -5.48 -19.93
N ALA A 155 -23.76 -6.74 -19.96
CA ALA A 155 -24.45 -7.79 -20.73
C ALA A 155 -25.85 -8.08 -20.20
N ALA A 156 -26.05 -8.18 -18.88
CA ALA A 156 -27.33 -8.49 -18.25
C ALA A 156 -28.36 -7.38 -18.42
N GLU A 157 -27.92 -6.11 -18.41
CA GLU A 157 -28.79 -4.94 -18.60
C GLU A 157 -28.97 -4.58 -20.08
N GLY A 158 -28.34 -5.31 -21.01
CA GLY A 158 -28.45 -5.08 -22.46
C GLY A 158 -27.85 -3.75 -22.91
N LEU A 159 -26.88 -3.21 -22.18
CA LEU A 159 -26.22 -1.95 -22.47
C LEU A 159 -25.35 -2.07 -23.72
N GLN A 160 -25.27 -0.99 -24.51
CA GLN A 160 -24.43 -0.90 -25.71
C GLN A 160 -23.02 -0.39 -25.38
N SER A 161 -22.83 0.19 -24.20
CA SER A 161 -21.53 0.62 -23.68
C SER A 161 -20.56 -0.55 -23.60
N ARG A 162 -19.27 -0.29 -23.83
CA ARG A 162 -18.22 -1.31 -23.83
C ARG A 162 -17.04 -0.89 -22.97
N MET A 163 -16.55 -1.79 -22.14
CA MET A 163 -15.27 -1.62 -21.47
C MET A 163 -14.14 -1.84 -22.47
N ILE A 164 -13.25 -0.85 -22.66
CA ILE A 164 -12.22 -0.86 -23.69
C ILE A 164 -10.84 -1.13 -23.11
N LEU A 165 -10.50 -0.50 -21.98
CA LEU A 165 -9.14 -0.48 -21.45
C LEU A 165 -9.12 -0.32 -19.93
N GLN A 166 -8.11 -0.93 -19.30
CA GLN A 166 -7.72 -0.63 -17.93
C GLN A 166 -6.45 0.24 -17.93
N ILE A 167 -6.48 1.34 -17.19
CA ILE A 167 -5.32 2.21 -16.97
C ILE A 167 -5.11 2.28 -15.47
N HIS A 168 -4.08 1.59 -14.94
CA HIS A 168 -3.81 1.45 -13.50
C HIS A 168 -5.03 0.92 -12.72
N ASP A 169 -5.73 1.79 -12.01
CA ASP A 169 -6.92 1.52 -11.17
C ASP A 169 -8.21 2.11 -11.77
N GLU A 170 -8.16 2.60 -12.99
CA GLU A 170 -9.28 3.15 -13.75
C GLU A 170 -9.70 2.21 -14.87
N LEU A 171 -11.00 2.18 -15.17
CA LEU A 171 -11.59 1.47 -16.31
C LEU A 171 -12.16 2.48 -17.30
N LEU A 172 -11.74 2.38 -18.56
CA LEU A 172 -12.23 3.23 -19.64
C LEU A 172 -13.34 2.52 -20.38
N PHE A 173 -14.43 3.27 -20.64
CA PHE A 173 -15.59 2.78 -21.38
C PHE A 173 -15.83 3.63 -22.62
N ASP A 174 -16.26 2.98 -23.70
CA ASP A 174 -16.93 3.61 -24.82
C ASP A 174 -18.44 3.57 -24.56
N SER A 175 -19.04 4.71 -24.29
CA SER A 175 -20.42 4.80 -23.83
C SER A 175 -21.27 5.66 -24.77
N ILE A 176 -22.48 5.23 -25.02
CA ILE A 176 -23.48 6.06 -25.71
C ILE A 176 -24.08 7.09 -24.75
N PRO A 177 -24.47 8.30 -25.24
CA PRO A 177 -24.93 9.39 -24.35
C PRO A 177 -26.15 9.04 -23.49
N SER A 178 -26.98 8.09 -23.90
CA SER A 178 -28.16 7.66 -23.16
C SER A 178 -27.86 6.72 -21.99
N GLU A 179 -26.63 6.25 -21.85
CA GLU A 179 -26.19 5.32 -20.81
C GLU A 179 -25.20 5.95 -19.81
N VAL A 180 -24.96 7.26 -19.91
CA VAL A 180 -24.04 8.03 -19.05
C VAL A 180 -24.79 8.72 -17.93
#